data_4065a91047ee31905a340dc557743766
#
_entry.id   4065a91047ee31905a340dc557743766
#
_cell.length_a   1.000
_cell.length_b   1.000
_cell.length_c   1.000
_cell.angle_alpha   90.00
_cell.angle_beta   90.00
_cell.angle_gamma   90.00
#
_symmetry.space_group_name_H-M   'P 1'
#
loop_
_entity.id
_entity.type
_entity.pdbx_description
1 polymer ?
#
loop_
_entity_poly.entity_id
_entity_poly.type
_entity_poly.pdbx_seq_one_letter_code
_entity_poly.pdbx_strand_id
1 'polypeptide(L)'
;MCTAATYKTRDFYFGRTLDYEFSYGDEIAITPRNYPFHFRHSDRVLDRHYAIIGMAHISDSYPLYYDAINEKGLGMAGLNFVGNAAYNKPVENKTNIAQF
;
A
#
# COMPACT_ATOMS: atom_id res chain seq x y z
N MET A 1 7.28 -4.99 15.57
CA MET A 1 6.88 -3.56 15.41
C MET A 1 7.54 -3.02 14.17
N CYS A 2 6.76 -2.46 13.23
CA CYS A 2 7.31 -1.95 11.98
C CYS A 2 7.92 -0.55 12.17
N THR A 3 8.95 -0.24 11.40
CA THR A 3 9.61 1.07 11.38
C THR A 3 9.67 1.58 9.95
N ALA A 4 9.46 2.85 9.73
CA ALA A 4 9.70 3.50 8.45
C ALA A 4 10.59 4.72 8.63
N ALA A 5 11.46 4.96 7.66
CA ALA A 5 12.39 6.07 7.67
C ALA A 5 12.60 6.65 6.28
N THR A 6 12.90 7.92 6.25
CA THR A 6 13.35 8.62 5.04
C THR A 6 14.76 9.16 5.25
N TYR A 7 15.52 9.15 4.19
CA TYR A 7 16.86 9.72 4.17
C TYR A 7 17.07 10.51 2.89
N LYS A 8 17.47 11.76 3.03
CA LYS A 8 17.69 12.66 1.91
C LYS A 8 19.15 13.05 1.80
N THR A 9 19.73 12.81 0.63
CA THR A 9 21.05 13.31 0.22
C THR A 9 20.88 14.10 -1.08
N ARG A 10 21.68 13.84 -2.09
CA ARG A 10 21.40 14.21 -3.48
C ARG A 10 20.12 13.51 -3.98
N ASP A 11 19.93 12.25 -3.56
CA ASP A 11 18.77 11.44 -3.86
C ASP A 11 17.90 11.29 -2.60
N PHE A 12 16.66 10.85 -2.77
CA PHE A 12 15.73 10.58 -1.68
C PHE A 12 15.52 9.09 -1.52
N TYR A 13 15.67 8.61 -0.30
CA TYR A 13 15.49 7.20 0.05
C TYR A 13 14.32 7.06 1.01
N PHE A 14 13.50 6.05 0.77
CA PHE A 14 12.43 5.64 1.65
C PHE A 14 12.57 4.16 1.94
N GLY A 15 12.52 3.77 3.20
CA GLY A 15 12.63 2.38 3.61
C GLY A 15 11.76 2.07 4.81
N ARG A 16 11.40 0.79 4.93
CA ARG A 16 10.63 0.31 6.06
C ARG A 16 11.04 -1.11 6.43
N THR A 17 10.79 -1.50 7.67
CA THR A 17 10.86 -2.89 8.11
C THR A 17 9.45 -3.48 8.21
N LEU A 18 9.27 -4.68 7.66
CA LEU A 18 8.03 -5.44 7.79
C LEU A 18 8.25 -6.52 8.85
N ASP A 19 7.92 -6.18 10.10
CA ASP A 19 8.22 -7.03 11.24
C ASP A 19 7.02 -7.90 11.59
N TYR A 20 6.96 -9.07 10.97
CA TYR A 20 6.00 -10.14 11.26
C TYR A 20 6.71 -11.41 11.68
N GLU A 21 6.03 -12.26 12.43
CA GLU A 21 6.55 -13.55 12.89
C GLU A 21 6.67 -14.57 11.75
N PHE A 22 5.94 -14.38 10.66
CA PHE A 22 5.95 -15.24 9.48
C PHE A 22 5.58 -14.44 8.23
N SER A 23 5.96 -14.95 7.06
CA SER A 23 5.56 -14.38 5.77
C SER A 23 4.18 -14.86 5.35
N TYR A 24 3.38 -13.97 4.83
CA TYR A 24 2.09 -14.27 4.18
C TYR A 24 2.24 -14.58 2.68
N GLY A 25 3.46 -14.78 2.19
CA GLY A 25 3.75 -14.88 0.77
C GLY A 25 4.00 -13.50 0.17
N ASP A 26 4.90 -12.75 0.81
CA ASP A 26 5.24 -11.39 0.40
C ASP A 26 6.05 -11.40 -0.88
N GLU A 27 5.67 -10.58 -1.83
CA GLU A 27 6.35 -10.47 -3.10
C GLU A 27 6.37 -9.03 -3.62
N ILE A 28 7.31 -8.72 -4.51
CA ILE A 28 7.35 -7.42 -5.18
C ILE A 28 6.30 -7.42 -6.27
N ALA A 29 5.33 -6.50 -6.14
CA ALA A 29 4.29 -6.28 -7.12
C ALA A 29 4.53 -4.99 -7.89
N ILE A 30 4.30 -5.04 -9.19
CA ILE A 30 4.28 -3.87 -10.07
C ILE A 30 2.88 -3.75 -10.65
N THR A 31 2.21 -2.64 -10.36
CA THR A 31 0.93 -2.30 -10.97
C THR A 31 1.18 -1.25 -12.05
N PRO A 32 0.93 -1.58 -13.33
CA PRO A 32 1.10 -0.62 -14.41
C PRO A 32 0.17 0.60 -14.27
N ARG A 33 0.54 1.69 -14.93
CA ARG A 33 -0.32 2.88 -15.01
C ARG A 33 -1.71 2.51 -15.54
N ASN A 34 -2.74 3.02 -14.90
CA ASN A 34 -4.15 2.82 -15.27
C ASN A 34 -4.62 1.35 -15.25
N TYR A 35 -3.93 0.48 -14.53
CA TYR A 35 -4.46 -0.85 -14.24
C TYR A 35 -5.75 -0.72 -13.41
N PRO A 36 -6.88 -1.31 -13.81
CA PRO A 36 -8.14 -1.11 -13.11
C PRO A 36 -8.14 -1.81 -11.75
N PHE A 37 -8.15 -1.03 -10.67
CA PHE A 37 -8.38 -1.55 -9.33
C PHE A 37 -9.88 -1.65 -9.04
N HIS A 38 -10.36 -2.87 -8.88
CA HIS A 38 -11.69 -3.15 -8.37
C HIS A 38 -11.61 -3.24 -6.84
N PHE A 39 -12.04 -2.21 -6.15
CA PHE A 39 -11.93 -2.18 -4.69
C PHE A 39 -12.76 -3.28 -4.04
N ARG A 40 -12.18 -3.96 -3.03
CA ARG A 40 -12.78 -5.15 -2.40
C ARG A 40 -14.03 -4.84 -1.56
N HIS A 41 -14.16 -3.63 -1.06
CA HIS A 41 -15.23 -3.22 -0.15
C HIS A 41 -16.15 -2.14 -0.73
N SER A 42 -16.12 -1.95 -2.03
CA SER A 42 -17.02 -1.03 -2.73
C SER A 42 -17.10 -1.41 -4.21
N ASP A 43 -18.17 -1.00 -4.88
CA ASP A 43 -18.34 -1.20 -6.34
C ASP A 43 -17.50 -0.22 -7.17
N ARG A 44 -16.59 0.53 -6.54
CA ARG A 44 -15.76 1.51 -7.24
C ARG A 44 -14.60 0.84 -7.95
N VAL A 45 -14.34 1.34 -9.15
CA VAL A 45 -13.14 1.01 -9.92
C VAL A 45 -12.27 2.27 -10.01
N LEU A 46 -10.98 2.11 -9.70
CA LEU A 46 -9.99 3.13 -9.95
C LEU A 46 -9.21 2.75 -11.21
N ASP A 47 -9.51 3.40 -12.31
CA ASP A 47 -8.94 3.14 -13.64
C ASP A 47 -7.94 4.23 -14.09
N ARG A 48 -7.68 5.23 -13.24
CA ARG A 48 -6.71 6.30 -13.51
C ARG A 48 -5.80 6.48 -12.31
N HIS A 49 -4.59 6.01 -12.44
CA HIS A 49 -3.54 6.17 -11.43
C HIS A 49 -2.14 6.01 -12.06
N TYR A 50 -1.14 6.46 -11.35
CA TYR A 50 0.26 6.26 -11.70
C TYR A 50 0.67 4.80 -11.50
N ALA A 51 1.71 4.37 -12.20
CA ALA A 51 2.32 3.08 -11.94
C ALA A 51 2.87 3.02 -10.50
N ILE A 52 2.76 1.85 -9.90
CA ILE A 52 3.10 1.59 -8.50
C ILE A 52 4.02 0.37 -8.45
N ILE A 53 5.03 0.42 -7.59
CA ILE A 53 5.84 -0.74 -7.20
C ILE A 53 5.92 -0.78 -5.68
N GLY A 54 5.85 -1.97 -5.11
CA GLY A 54 5.97 -2.15 -3.67
C GLY A 54 5.96 -3.60 -3.25
N MET A 55 6.10 -3.82 -1.97
CA MET A 55 5.94 -5.14 -1.36
C MET A 55 4.45 -5.38 -1.10
N ALA A 56 3.95 -6.52 -1.56
CA ALA A 56 2.53 -6.85 -1.45
C ALA A 56 2.31 -8.33 -1.14
N HIS A 57 1.15 -8.61 -0.57
CA HIS A 57 0.53 -9.92 -0.63
C HIS A 57 -0.49 -9.92 -1.77
N ILE A 58 -0.39 -10.86 -2.70
CA ILE A 58 -1.32 -10.96 -3.83
C ILE A 58 -2.40 -11.99 -3.48
N SER A 59 -3.64 -11.54 -3.38
CA SER A 59 -4.81 -12.38 -3.15
C SER A 59 -5.83 -12.17 -4.26
N ASP A 60 -6.19 -13.25 -4.95
CA ASP A 60 -7.17 -13.21 -6.06
C ASP A 60 -6.82 -12.16 -7.13
N SER A 61 -5.56 -12.12 -7.53
CA SER A 61 -5.02 -11.13 -8.46
C SER A 61 -5.11 -9.67 -8.00
N TYR A 62 -5.39 -9.43 -6.72
CA TYR A 62 -5.42 -8.12 -6.12
C TYR A 62 -4.20 -7.91 -5.22
N PRO A 63 -3.35 -6.89 -5.49
CA PRO A 63 -2.18 -6.62 -4.67
C PRO A 63 -2.59 -5.85 -3.40
N LEU A 64 -2.40 -6.48 -2.26
CA LEU A 64 -2.51 -5.85 -0.95
C LEU A 64 -1.13 -5.29 -0.57
N TYR A 65 -0.89 -4.04 -0.87
CA TYR A 65 0.40 -3.41 -0.65
C TYR A 65 0.66 -3.12 0.83
N TYR A 66 1.77 -3.60 1.35
CA TYR A 66 2.30 -3.20 2.67
C TYR A 66 3.00 -1.85 2.62
N ASP A 67 3.68 -1.60 1.51
CA ASP A 67 4.31 -0.34 1.15
C ASP A 67 4.31 -0.19 -0.36
N ALA A 68 4.41 1.01 -0.83
CA ALA A 68 4.50 1.28 -2.26
C ALA A 68 5.11 2.64 -2.54
N ILE A 69 5.69 2.75 -3.71
CA ILE A 69 6.08 4.03 -4.29
C ILE A 69 5.49 4.14 -5.69
N ASN A 70 4.99 5.30 -6.05
CA ASN A 70 4.52 5.54 -7.40
C ASN A 70 5.60 6.20 -8.29
N GLU A 71 5.37 6.18 -9.58
CA GLU A 71 6.29 6.76 -10.58
C GLU A 71 6.53 8.27 -10.43
N LYS A 72 5.78 8.96 -9.58
CA LYS A 72 5.98 10.37 -9.24
C LYS A 72 6.78 10.58 -7.95
N GLY A 73 7.23 9.49 -7.33
CA GLY A 73 8.06 9.54 -6.13
C GLY A 73 7.27 9.67 -4.83
N LEU A 74 5.95 9.50 -4.84
CA LEU A 74 5.19 9.40 -3.59
C LEU A 74 5.31 7.99 -3.03
N GLY A 75 5.92 7.87 -1.85
CA GLY A 75 6.04 6.62 -1.11
C GLY A 75 5.12 6.59 0.11
N MET A 76 4.54 5.43 0.38
CA MET A 76 3.74 5.14 1.57
C MET A 76 4.11 3.79 2.15
N ALA A 77 4.01 3.67 3.48
CA ALA A 77 4.12 2.39 4.18
C ALA A 77 3.03 2.26 5.24
N GLY A 78 2.39 1.11 5.30
CA GLY A 78 1.51 0.73 6.40
C GLY A 78 2.34 0.26 7.59
N LEU A 79 2.14 0.87 8.75
CA LEU A 79 2.73 0.44 10.01
C LEU A 79 1.63 -0.07 10.92
N ASN A 80 1.74 -1.30 11.37
CA ASN A 80 0.74 -1.89 12.25
C ASN A 80 0.81 -1.27 13.64
N PHE A 81 -0.34 -0.81 14.15
CA PHE A 81 -0.47 -0.18 15.47
C PHE A 81 -1.60 -0.84 16.25
N VAL A 82 -1.37 -2.11 16.59
CA VAL A 82 -2.36 -2.98 17.24
C VAL A 82 -2.90 -2.36 18.53
N GLY A 83 -4.23 -2.38 18.65
CA GLY A 83 -4.93 -1.93 19.86
C GLY A 83 -5.09 -0.41 19.98
N ASN A 84 -4.38 0.38 19.18
CA ASN A 84 -4.41 1.85 19.25
C ASN A 84 -4.83 2.52 17.94
N ALA A 85 -4.94 1.76 16.86
CA ALA A 85 -5.41 2.30 15.60
C ALA A 85 -6.92 2.59 15.65
N ALA A 86 -7.32 3.79 15.25
CA ALA A 86 -8.71 4.16 15.07
C ALA A 86 -9.05 4.11 13.57
N TYR A 87 -10.00 3.27 13.20
CA TYR A 87 -10.45 3.14 11.82
C TYR A 87 -11.75 3.89 11.63
N ASN A 88 -11.76 4.79 10.66
CA ASN A 88 -12.99 5.48 10.28
C ASN A 88 -13.91 4.53 9.52
N LYS A 89 -15.22 4.71 9.70
CA LYS A 89 -16.20 4.01 8.87
C LYS A 89 -16.07 4.46 7.42
N PRO A 90 -16.33 3.58 6.45
CA PRO A 90 -16.38 3.95 5.05
C PRO A 90 -17.35 5.12 4.83
N VAL A 91 -16.93 6.09 4.04
CA VAL A 91 -17.74 7.25 3.67
C VAL A 91 -17.98 7.17 2.16
N GLU A 92 -19.22 7.36 1.77
CA GLU A 92 -19.59 7.40 0.36
C GLU A 92 -18.79 8.48 -0.40
N ASN A 93 -18.37 8.17 -1.60
CA ASN A 93 -17.53 9.03 -2.46
C ASN A 93 -16.11 9.33 -1.97
N LYS A 94 -15.62 8.63 -0.94
CA LYS A 94 -14.21 8.67 -0.54
C LYS A 94 -13.56 7.31 -0.70
N THR A 95 -12.26 7.32 -0.99
CA THR A 95 -11.45 6.10 -1.00
C THR A 95 -10.92 5.87 0.40
N ASN A 96 -11.16 4.68 0.93
CA ASN A 96 -10.56 4.26 2.20
C ASN A 96 -9.11 3.82 1.96
N ILE A 97 -8.21 4.25 2.83
CA ILE A 97 -6.78 3.96 2.67
C ILE A 97 -6.47 2.51 3.05
N ALA A 98 -7.09 1.99 4.09
CA ALA A 98 -6.87 0.62 4.53
C ALA A 98 -8.00 -0.28 4.00
N GLN A 99 -7.71 -1.00 2.95
CA GLN A 99 -8.59 -2.02 2.37
C GLN A 99 -7.98 -3.43 2.55
N PHE A 100 -7.43 -3.65 3.73
CA PHE A 100 -6.85 -4.92 4.14
C PHE A 100 -7.90 -5.91 4.61
#